data_450fc93fbf63edbfaba2902a693c5d64
#
_entry.id   450fc93fbf63edbfaba2902a693c5d64
#
_cell.length_a   1.000
_cell.length_b   1.000
_cell.length_c   1.000
_cell.angle_alpha   90.00
_cell.angle_beta   90.00
_cell.angle_gamma   90.00
#
_symmetry.space_group_name_H-M   'P 1'
#
loop_
_entity.id
_entity.type
_entity.pdbx_description
1 polymer ?
#
loop_
_entity_poly.entity_id
_entity_poly.type
_entity_poly.pdbx_seq_one_letter_code
_entity_poly.pdbx_strand_id
1 'polypeptide(L)'
;PSTGLDPNGAREMRSIIQEEAERGATVFFSSHILEQVEAVCDRVGILQDGELVAQDTIRGLRDGAGTGTTLTVTVDAVTDAVTDAVRDVAGVTDVSASGDTLTVRTESAAKTDVLDAVESAGADVLDFATEEASLDDVFAAYTEKAEVTA
;
A
#
# COMPACT_ATOMS: atom_id res chain seq x y z
N PRO A 1 7.91 -20.32 6.28
CA PRO A 1 7.78 -21.31 7.37
C PRO A 1 6.39 -21.94 7.46
N SER A 2 5.38 -21.38 6.78
CA SER A 2 3.99 -21.82 6.79
C SER A 2 3.64 -22.85 5.68
N THR A 3 4.59 -23.21 4.83
CA THR A 3 4.37 -24.16 3.74
C THR A 3 3.90 -25.51 4.28
N GLY A 4 2.73 -25.97 3.83
CA GLY A 4 2.14 -27.24 4.26
C GLY A 4 1.30 -27.15 5.55
N LEU A 5 1.19 -26.00 6.18
CA LEU A 5 0.26 -25.77 7.29
C LEU A 5 -1.15 -25.49 6.76
N ASP A 6 -2.13 -26.00 7.49
CA ASP A 6 -3.51 -25.57 7.29
C ASP A 6 -3.74 -24.13 7.81
N PRO A 7 -4.88 -23.48 7.55
CA PRO A 7 -5.14 -22.12 8.02
C PRO A 7 -5.01 -21.93 9.54
N ASN A 8 -5.30 -22.95 10.33
CA ASN A 8 -5.18 -22.88 11.79
C ASN A 8 -3.72 -22.96 12.23
N GLY A 9 -2.95 -23.89 11.66
CA GLY A 9 -1.51 -23.98 11.89
C GLY A 9 -0.74 -22.73 11.46
N ALA A 10 -1.15 -22.09 10.36
CA ALA A 10 -0.57 -20.83 9.92
C ALA A 10 -0.87 -19.67 10.91
N ARG A 11 -2.06 -19.63 11.53
CA ARG A 11 -2.40 -18.67 12.58
C ARG A 11 -1.58 -18.91 13.85
N GLU A 12 -1.49 -20.17 14.30
CA GLU A 12 -0.72 -20.54 15.49
C GLU A 12 0.76 -20.16 15.32
N MET A 13 1.33 -20.45 14.17
CA MET A 13 2.71 -20.04 13.86
C MET A 13 2.89 -18.51 13.93
N ARG A 14 1.94 -17.72 13.40
CA ARG A 14 1.99 -16.26 13.50
C ARG A 14 1.97 -15.79 14.96
N SER A 15 1.09 -16.37 15.79
CA SER A 15 1.03 -16.05 17.23
C SER A 15 2.36 -16.34 17.93
N ILE A 16 2.99 -17.48 17.64
CA ILE A 16 4.30 -17.83 18.19
C ILE A 16 5.37 -16.80 17.80
N ILE A 17 5.41 -16.38 16.53
CA ILE A 17 6.37 -15.37 16.06
C ILE A 17 6.15 -14.04 16.80
N GLN A 18 4.92 -13.60 16.93
CA GLN A 18 4.56 -12.36 17.63
C GLN A 18 4.93 -12.42 19.12
N GLU A 19 4.60 -13.53 19.80
CA GLU A 19 4.97 -13.73 21.20
C GLU A 19 6.48 -13.70 21.44
N GLU A 20 7.28 -14.31 20.56
CA GLU A 20 8.73 -14.26 20.66
C GLU A 20 9.28 -12.86 20.38
N ALA A 21 8.71 -12.13 19.42
CA ALA A 21 9.06 -10.74 19.16
C ALA A 21 8.74 -9.83 20.37
N GLU A 22 7.60 -10.00 21.02
CA GLU A 22 7.22 -9.29 22.25
C GLU A 22 8.17 -9.61 23.44
N ARG A 23 8.75 -10.80 23.46
CA ARG A 23 9.79 -11.16 24.42
C ARG A 23 11.17 -10.54 24.12
N GLY A 24 11.29 -9.81 23.03
CA GLY A 24 12.51 -9.13 22.59
C GLY A 24 13.36 -9.96 21.63
N ALA A 25 12.88 -11.06 21.10
CA ALA A 25 13.57 -11.81 20.06
C ALA A 25 13.44 -11.11 18.71
N THR A 26 14.49 -11.20 17.90
CA THR A 26 14.40 -10.86 16.47
C THR A 26 14.15 -12.15 15.68
N VAL A 27 13.01 -12.24 15.02
CA VAL A 27 12.66 -13.38 14.19
C VAL A 27 12.96 -13.05 12.73
N PHE A 28 13.80 -13.84 12.11
CA PHE A 28 14.14 -13.71 10.69
C PHE A 28 13.70 -14.97 9.92
N PHE A 29 12.98 -14.77 8.82
CA PHE A 29 12.59 -15.86 7.92
C PHE A 29 12.48 -15.36 6.48
N SER A 30 12.43 -16.29 5.53
CA SER A 30 12.13 -15.99 4.13
C SER A 30 10.81 -16.65 3.73
N SER A 31 10.06 -15.99 2.88
CA SER A 31 8.83 -16.49 2.30
C SER A 31 8.62 -15.92 0.90
N HIS A 32 7.93 -16.66 0.06
CA HIS A 32 7.41 -16.19 -1.23
C HIS A 32 5.89 -15.89 -1.16
N ILE A 33 5.28 -16.05 0.01
CA ILE A 33 3.86 -15.75 0.24
C ILE A 33 3.79 -14.39 0.90
N LEU A 34 3.64 -13.34 0.08
CA LEU A 34 3.79 -11.95 0.50
C LEU A 34 2.70 -11.52 1.48
N GLU A 35 1.47 -12.00 1.35
CA GLU A 35 0.39 -11.78 2.31
C GLU A 35 0.76 -12.23 3.74
N GLN A 36 1.48 -13.35 3.88
CA GLN A 36 1.93 -13.82 5.20
C GLN A 36 3.08 -12.98 5.76
N VAL A 37 3.96 -12.49 4.89
CA VAL A 37 5.04 -11.56 5.27
C VAL A 37 4.42 -10.26 5.78
N GLU A 38 3.44 -9.72 5.06
CA GLU A 38 2.73 -8.50 5.41
C GLU A 38 2.01 -8.59 6.76
N ALA A 39 1.47 -9.77 7.08
CA ALA A 39 0.72 -10.00 8.34
C ALA A 39 1.61 -10.13 9.59
N VAL A 40 2.93 -10.31 9.45
CA VAL A 40 3.81 -10.70 10.58
C VAL A 40 5.06 -9.84 10.70
N CYS A 41 5.58 -9.30 9.57
CA CYS A 41 6.87 -8.64 9.56
C CYS A 41 6.76 -7.14 9.80
N ASP A 42 7.61 -6.60 10.67
CA ASP A 42 7.79 -5.14 10.83
C ASP A 42 8.63 -4.56 9.68
N ARG A 43 9.59 -5.34 9.20
CA ARG A 43 10.52 -4.94 8.14
C ARG A 43 10.69 -6.08 7.13
N VAL A 44 10.88 -5.72 5.88
CA VAL A 44 11.04 -6.64 4.76
C VAL A 44 12.28 -6.28 3.95
N GLY A 45 13.04 -7.29 3.55
CA GLY A 45 14.09 -7.19 2.54
C GLY A 45 13.65 -7.88 1.26
N ILE A 46 13.76 -7.20 0.13
CA ILE A 46 13.48 -7.73 -1.20
C ILE A 46 14.79 -8.18 -1.82
N LEU A 47 14.86 -9.48 -2.15
CA LEU A 47 16.02 -10.05 -2.85
C LEU A 47 15.64 -10.37 -4.29
N GLN A 48 16.54 -10.01 -5.22
CA GLN A 48 16.46 -10.39 -6.61
C GLN A 48 17.84 -10.87 -7.07
N ASP A 49 17.91 -12.04 -7.70
CA ASP A 49 19.15 -12.66 -8.19
C ASP A 49 20.29 -12.75 -7.16
N GLY A 50 19.92 -12.87 -5.87
CA GLY A 50 20.85 -12.95 -4.74
C GLY A 50 21.32 -11.60 -4.21
N GLU A 51 20.87 -10.50 -4.76
CA GLU A 51 21.16 -9.14 -4.29
C GLU A 51 19.98 -8.55 -3.51
N LEU A 52 20.28 -7.76 -2.47
CA LEU A 52 19.28 -7.04 -1.69
C LEU A 52 18.93 -5.73 -2.41
N VAL A 53 17.79 -5.69 -3.09
CA VAL A 53 17.35 -4.52 -3.89
C VAL A 53 16.63 -3.46 -3.08
N ALA A 54 15.97 -3.85 -1.98
CA ALA A 54 15.32 -2.92 -1.06
C ALA A 54 15.21 -3.51 0.35
N GLN A 55 15.21 -2.67 1.38
CA GLN A 55 14.95 -3.08 2.76
C GLN A 55 14.38 -1.91 3.56
N ASP A 56 13.14 -2.07 4.02
CA ASP A 56 12.47 -1.08 4.89
C ASP A 56 11.29 -1.72 5.63
N THR A 57 10.51 -0.91 6.36
CA THR A 57 9.16 -1.24 6.78
C THR A 57 8.27 -1.43 5.55
N ILE A 58 7.16 -2.16 5.69
CA ILE A 58 6.21 -2.37 4.58
C ILE A 58 5.72 -1.01 4.04
N ARG A 59 5.43 -0.07 4.94
CA ARG A 59 5.04 1.30 4.57
C ARG A 59 6.16 2.02 3.80
N GLY A 60 7.39 1.97 4.29
CA GLY A 60 8.53 2.60 3.62
C GLY A 60 8.80 2.01 2.23
N LEU A 61 8.59 0.69 2.07
CA LEU A 61 8.67 0.04 0.77
C LEU A 61 7.57 0.51 -0.19
N ARG A 62 6.32 0.68 0.28
CA ARG A 62 5.21 1.22 -0.53
C ARG A 62 5.51 2.63 -1.01
N ASP A 63 5.95 3.50 -0.10
CA ASP A 63 6.31 4.89 -0.41
C ASP A 63 7.48 4.95 -1.41
N GLY A 64 8.52 4.13 -1.21
CA GLY A 64 9.68 4.04 -2.10
C GLY A 64 9.40 3.40 -3.47
N ALA A 65 8.46 2.48 -3.54
CA ALA A 65 7.98 1.89 -4.80
C ALA A 65 7.20 2.91 -5.65
N GLY A 66 6.59 3.92 -5.00
CA GLY A 66 5.65 4.83 -5.64
C GLY A 66 4.31 4.17 -5.97
N THR A 67 4.01 3.06 -5.31
CA THR A 67 2.74 2.34 -5.50
C THR A 67 1.58 3.04 -4.82
N GLY A 68 1.86 3.91 -3.83
CA GLY A 68 0.89 4.80 -3.21
C GLY A 68 -0.27 4.10 -2.50
N THR A 69 -1.28 4.89 -2.21
CA THR A 69 -2.60 4.45 -1.75
C THR A 69 -3.62 4.83 -2.81
N THR A 70 -4.55 3.95 -3.09
CA THR A 70 -5.74 4.27 -3.88
C THR A 70 -6.84 4.73 -2.93
N LEU A 71 -7.31 5.96 -3.11
CA LEU A 71 -8.45 6.54 -2.42
C LEU A 71 -9.63 6.56 -3.40
N THR A 72 -10.68 5.85 -3.06
CA THR A 72 -11.94 5.86 -3.80
C THR A 72 -12.91 6.77 -3.05
N VAL A 73 -13.38 7.84 -3.69
CA VAL A 73 -14.30 8.82 -3.08
C VAL A 73 -15.59 8.85 -3.89
N THR A 74 -16.71 8.59 -3.22
CA THR A 74 -18.04 8.74 -3.79
C THR A 74 -18.58 10.12 -3.44
N VAL A 75 -19.00 10.88 -4.43
CA VAL A 75 -19.48 12.26 -4.28
C VAL A 75 -20.89 12.41 -4.85
N ASP A 76 -21.57 13.47 -4.47
CA ASP A 76 -22.90 13.80 -5.01
C ASP A 76 -22.84 14.18 -6.51
N ALA A 77 -21.76 14.83 -6.93
CA ALA A 77 -21.53 15.21 -8.33
C ALA A 77 -20.03 15.29 -8.67
N VAL A 78 -19.60 14.53 -9.66
CA VAL A 78 -18.27 14.66 -10.26
C VAL A 78 -18.30 15.75 -11.34
N THR A 79 -17.53 16.81 -11.14
CA THR A 79 -17.34 17.90 -12.10
C THR A 79 -15.88 18.03 -12.51
N ASP A 80 -15.61 18.71 -13.62
CA ASP A 80 -14.23 19.01 -14.02
C ASP A 80 -13.51 19.82 -12.94
N ALA A 81 -14.20 20.75 -12.27
CA ALA A 81 -13.64 21.56 -11.18
C ALA A 81 -13.18 20.69 -9.99
N VAL A 82 -13.96 19.68 -9.61
CA VAL A 82 -13.60 18.74 -8.56
C VAL A 82 -12.39 17.90 -8.97
N THR A 83 -12.42 17.36 -10.20
CA THR A 83 -11.33 16.54 -10.71
C THR A 83 -10.01 17.32 -10.81
N ASP A 84 -10.06 18.56 -11.26
CA ASP A 84 -8.88 19.43 -11.38
C ASP A 84 -8.35 19.83 -9.99
N ALA A 85 -9.24 20.18 -9.05
CA ALA A 85 -8.85 20.49 -7.68
C ALA A 85 -8.13 19.30 -6.99
N VAL A 86 -8.61 18.07 -7.22
CA VAL A 86 -7.96 16.88 -6.69
C VAL A 86 -6.60 16.61 -7.36
N ARG A 87 -6.45 16.85 -8.66
CA ARG A 87 -5.17 16.72 -9.36
C ARG A 87 -4.10 17.67 -8.86
N ASP A 88 -4.50 18.86 -8.40
CA ASP A 88 -3.59 19.89 -7.89
C ASP A 88 -3.11 19.62 -6.46
N VAL A 89 -3.67 18.62 -5.77
CA VAL A 89 -3.23 18.22 -4.43
C VAL A 89 -1.82 17.61 -4.48
N ALA A 90 -0.93 18.14 -3.64
CA ALA A 90 0.42 17.60 -3.53
C ALA A 90 0.40 16.12 -3.09
N GLY A 91 1.15 15.26 -3.79
CA GLY A 91 1.19 13.83 -3.54
C GLY A 91 0.13 13.01 -4.29
N VAL A 92 -0.74 13.63 -5.06
CA VAL A 92 -1.62 12.95 -6.01
C VAL A 92 -0.85 12.63 -7.28
N THR A 93 -0.89 11.38 -7.71
CA THR A 93 -0.16 10.91 -8.91
C THR A 93 -1.08 10.56 -10.07
N ASP A 94 -2.34 10.19 -9.77
CA ASP A 94 -3.34 9.88 -10.79
C ASP A 94 -4.75 10.12 -10.27
N VAL A 95 -5.66 10.59 -11.14
CA VAL A 95 -7.08 10.82 -10.85
C VAL A 95 -7.90 10.35 -12.01
N SER A 96 -8.81 9.43 -11.75
CA SER A 96 -9.82 8.99 -12.71
C SER A 96 -11.22 9.13 -12.11
N ALA A 97 -12.21 9.35 -12.96
CA ALA A 97 -13.61 9.54 -12.58
C ALA A 97 -14.51 8.58 -13.35
N SER A 98 -15.46 7.98 -12.65
CA SER A 98 -16.46 7.10 -13.23
C SER A 98 -17.80 7.25 -12.50
N GLY A 99 -18.81 7.81 -13.17
CA GLY A 99 -20.09 8.08 -12.55
C GLY A 99 -19.97 9.14 -11.43
N ASP A 100 -20.33 8.75 -10.22
CA ASP A 100 -20.25 9.53 -8.98
C ASP A 100 -18.99 9.25 -8.16
N THR A 101 -18.03 8.50 -8.70
CA THR A 101 -16.88 8.00 -7.99
C THR A 101 -15.59 8.55 -8.58
N LEU A 102 -14.74 9.10 -7.72
CA LEU A 102 -13.34 9.46 -8.00
C LEU A 102 -12.42 8.36 -7.49
N THR A 103 -11.50 7.92 -8.32
CA THR A 103 -10.40 7.03 -7.92
C THR A 103 -9.11 7.81 -8.01
N VAL A 104 -8.49 8.03 -6.87
CA VAL A 104 -7.31 8.87 -6.71
C VAL A 104 -6.14 8.04 -6.22
N ARG A 105 -5.05 8.03 -6.97
CA ARG A 105 -3.79 7.45 -6.51
C ARG A 105 -2.95 8.54 -5.85
N THR A 106 -2.61 8.33 -4.58
CA THR A 106 -1.95 9.34 -3.78
C THR A 106 -0.98 8.74 -2.77
N GLU A 107 -0.04 9.54 -2.28
CA GLU A 107 0.76 9.19 -1.12
C GLU A 107 -0.12 9.13 0.14
N SER A 108 0.23 8.24 1.08
CA SER A 108 -0.60 8.01 2.28
C SER A 108 -0.88 9.28 3.11
N ALA A 109 0.00 10.27 3.03
CA ALA A 109 -0.14 11.53 3.77
C ALA A 109 -1.19 12.49 3.17
N ALA A 110 -1.47 12.40 1.87
CA ALA A 110 -2.32 13.38 1.16
C ALA A 110 -3.82 13.03 1.16
N LYS A 111 -4.24 11.96 1.84
CA LYS A 111 -5.65 11.50 1.84
C LYS A 111 -6.63 12.58 2.32
N THR A 112 -6.30 13.24 3.41
CA THR A 112 -7.16 14.30 3.99
C THR A 112 -7.23 15.51 3.06
N ASP A 113 -6.11 15.90 2.48
CA ASP A 113 -6.04 17.03 1.57
C ASP A 113 -6.87 16.80 0.29
N VAL A 114 -6.96 15.54 -0.16
CA VAL A 114 -7.84 15.14 -1.28
C VAL A 114 -9.31 15.32 -0.92
N LEU A 115 -9.76 14.89 0.27
CA LEU A 115 -11.13 15.06 0.72
C LEU A 115 -11.48 16.55 0.88
N ASP A 116 -10.57 17.33 1.48
CA ASP A 116 -10.74 18.78 1.62
C ASP A 116 -10.80 19.49 0.26
N ALA A 117 -10.03 19.04 -0.74
CA ALA A 117 -10.09 19.58 -2.09
C ALA A 117 -11.43 19.30 -2.78
N VAL A 118 -11.98 18.08 -2.61
CA VAL A 118 -13.31 17.71 -3.13
C VAL A 118 -14.38 18.64 -2.55
N GLU A 119 -14.43 18.79 -1.22
CA GLU A 119 -15.42 19.64 -0.55
C GLU A 119 -15.24 21.12 -0.91
N SER A 120 -14.00 21.61 -0.99
CA SER A 120 -13.70 22.99 -1.38
C SER A 120 -14.08 23.30 -2.83
N ALA A 121 -14.08 22.30 -3.70
CA ALA A 121 -14.53 22.41 -5.08
C ALA A 121 -16.07 22.35 -5.23
N GLY A 122 -16.80 22.15 -4.13
CA GLY A 122 -18.25 22.23 -4.04
C GLY A 122 -18.98 20.92 -4.25
N ALA A 123 -18.32 19.78 -4.08
CA ALA A 123 -18.95 18.46 -4.04
C ALA A 123 -19.02 17.93 -2.61
N ASP A 124 -20.12 17.27 -2.26
CA ASP A 124 -20.28 16.62 -0.97
C ASP A 124 -19.71 15.18 -1.03
N VAL A 125 -18.82 14.86 -0.09
CA VAL A 125 -18.30 13.49 0.05
C VAL A 125 -19.36 12.63 0.72
N LEU A 126 -19.86 11.63 0.01
CA LEU A 126 -20.88 10.69 0.50
C LEU A 126 -20.25 9.47 1.17
N ASP A 127 -19.14 8.97 0.63
CA ASP A 127 -18.40 7.82 1.16
C ASP A 127 -16.96 7.86 0.65
N PHE A 128 -16.05 7.21 1.36
CA PHE A 128 -14.70 6.97 0.87
C PHE A 128 -14.12 5.66 1.38
N ALA A 129 -13.27 5.06 0.57
CA ALA A 129 -12.50 3.87 0.90
C ALA A 129 -11.04 4.08 0.54
N THR A 130 -10.14 3.47 1.33
CA THR A 130 -8.71 3.48 1.04
C THR A 130 -8.22 2.06 0.86
N GLU A 131 -7.46 1.83 -0.20
CA GLU A 131 -6.79 0.58 -0.48
C GLU A 131 -5.29 0.85 -0.60
N GLU A 132 -4.50 0.24 0.27
CA GLU A 132 -3.05 0.31 0.20
C GLU A 132 -2.56 -0.72 -0.81
N ALA A 133 -1.51 -0.37 -1.57
CA ALA A 133 -0.88 -1.31 -2.47
C ALA A 133 -0.45 -2.57 -1.72
N SER A 134 -0.71 -3.74 -2.30
CA SER A 134 -0.28 -5.01 -1.74
C SER A 134 1.25 -5.12 -1.76
N LEU A 135 1.82 -6.00 -0.94
CA LEU A 135 3.25 -6.26 -0.98
C LEU A 135 3.66 -6.92 -2.33
N ASP A 136 2.72 -7.58 -3.03
CA ASP A 136 2.92 -8.09 -4.38
C ASP A 136 3.16 -6.96 -5.39
N ASP A 137 2.37 -5.88 -5.34
CA ASP A 137 2.54 -4.70 -6.19
C ASP A 137 3.87 -4.00 -5.90
N VAL A 138 4.22 -3.89 -4.63
CA VAL A 138 5.51 -3.34 -4.18
C VAL A 138 6.67 -4.18 -4.72
N PHE A 139 6.60 -5.50 -4.57
CA PHE A 139 7.61 -6.41 -5.06
C PHE A 139 7.80 -6.28 -6.57
N ALA A 140 6.71 -6.27 -7.34
CA ALA A 140 6.75 -6.08 -8.79
C ALA A 140 7.45 -4.76 -9.16
N ALA A 141 7.09 -3.66 -8.50
CA ALA A 141 7.69 -2.35 -8.78
C ALA A 141 9.20 -2.28 -8.50
N TYR A 142 9.70 -2.96 -7.47
CA TYR A 142 11.13 -3.00 -7.18
C TYR A 142 11.90 -3.91 -8.14
N THR A 143 11.33 -5.03 -8.55
CA THR A 143 11.97 -5.97 -9.47
C THR A 143 12.02 -5.43 -10.90
N GLU A 144 10.97 -4.76 -11.38
CA GLU A 144 10.97 -4.07 -12.66
C GLU A 144 11.99 -2.92 -12.73
N LYS A 145 12.11 -2.13 -11.66
CA LYS A 145 13.12 -1.04 -11.59
C LYS A 145 14.55 -1.57 -11.63
N ALA A 146 14.82 -2.73 -11.04
CA ALA A 146 16.15 -3.33 -11.04
C ALA A 146 16.55 -3.82 -12.44
N GLU A 147 15.63 -4.38 -13.23
CA GLU A 147 15.87 -4.82 -14.61
C GLU A 147 16.20 -3.67 -15.55
N VAL A 148 15.67 -2.47 -15.33
CA VAL A 148 15.93 -1.27 -16.16
C VAL A 148 17.31 -0.66 -15.87
N THR A 149 17.91 -0.98 -14.72
CA THR A 149 19.20 -0.37 -14.29
C THR A 149 20.40 -1.28 -14.56
N ALA A 150 20.17 -2.51 -15.00
CA ALA A 150 21.18 -3.49 -15.37
C ALA A 150 21.47 -3.44 -16.88
#